data_c214afbb6bd71f479ff1c7bcced0b657
#
_entry.id   c214afbb6bd71f479ff1c7bcced0b657
#
_cell.length_a   1.000
_cell.length_b   1.000
_cell.length_c   1.000
_cell.angle_alpha   90.00
_cell.angle_beta   90.00
_cell.angle_gamma   90.00
#
_symmetry.space_group_name_H-M   'P 1'
#
loop_
_entity.id
_entity.type
_entity.pdbx_description
1 polymer ?
#
loop_
_entity_poly.entity_id
_entity_poly.type
_entity_poly.pdbx_seq_one_letter_code
_entity_poly.pdbx_strand_id
1 'polypeptide(L)'
;MFIVYTSNTGHTRQYAQMLSEALDLPAYDLKTVPPTLDGLEAIYMGWLMAGSVVGYAKAAKKFRIRCVVGVGMTPESAEQTEDVAKKVRPGAGVPVFYLQGGYDFNKLGAMHKMMMKAVTPSILKRFDGKSEAEKEADPTYRMITRGDSVVSAERLEPVIRWYQAAEK
;
A
#
# COMPACT_ATOMS: atom_id res chain seq x y z
N MET A 1 -14.43 -14.81 -0.10
CA MET A 1 -13.17 -14.03 -0.19
C MET A 1 -12.99 -13.18 1.06
N PHE A 2 -11.78 -12.71 1.40
CA PHE A 2 -11.49 -11.82 2.53
C PHE A 2 -10.30 -10.91 2.19
N ILE A 3 -10.06 -9.88 3.02
CA ILE A 3 -8.93 -8.98 2.88
C ILE A 3 -7.87 -9.38 3.90
N VAL A 4 -6.60 -9.49 3.47
CA VAL A 4 -5.47 -9.67 4.38
C VAL A 4 -4.42 -8.60 4.14
N TYR A 5 -3.89 -7.98 5.18
CA TYR A 5 -2.99 -6.86 5.04
C TYR A 5 -1.78 -6.91 5.96
N THR A 6 -0.76 -6.14 5.58
CA THR A 6 0.33 -5.70 6.46
C THR A 6 0.38 -4.19 6.50
N SER A 7 0.58 -3.62 7.68
CA SER A 7 0.69 -2.17 7.84
C SER A 7 1.82 -1.82 8.80
N ASN A 8 2.58 -0.76 8.48
CA ASN A 8 3.66 -0.26 9.33
C ASN A 8 3.22 1.00 10.12
N THR A 9 2.78 2.03 9.42
CA THR A 9 2.39 3.33 10.00
C THR A 9 0.87 3.53 10.08
N GLY A 10 0.09 2.52 9.68
CA GLY A 10 -1.38 2.52 9.79
C GLY A 10 -2.12 2.81 8.48
N HIS A 11 -1.49 3.38 7.46
CA HIS A 11 -2.18 3.79 6.22
C HIS A 11 -2.76 2.60 5.43
N THR A 12 -2.00 1.50 5.29
CA THR A 12 -2.53 0.28 4.66
C THR A 12 -3.70 -0.31 5.44
N ARG A 13 -3.65 -0.27 6.77
CA ARG A 13 -4.76 -0.72 7.62
C ARG A 13 -6.02 0.13 7.40
N GLN A 14 -5.87 1.46 7.27
CA GLN A 14 -7.00 2.35 6.97
C GLN A 14 -7.65 1.98 5.64
N TYR A 15 -6.87 1.80 4.58
CA TYR A 15 -7.38 1.32 3.30
C TYR A 15 -8.06 -0.05 3.40
N ALA A 16 -7.47 -1.00 4.15
CA ALA A 16 -8.06 -2.32 4.33
C ALA A 16 -9.41 -2.26 5.06
N GLN A 17 -9.55 -1.37 6.04
CA GLN A 17 -10.82 -1.13 6.73
C GLN A 17 -11.86 -0.50 5.81
N MET A 18 -11.50 0.55 5.07
CA MET A 18 -12.40 1.18 4.10
C MET A 18 -12.86 0.19 3.01
N LEU A 19 -11.94 -0.65 2.52
CA LEU A 19 -12.27 -1.66 1.52
C LEU A 19 -13.17 -2.76 2.10
N SER A 20 -12.93 -3.15 3.36
CA SER A 20 -13.77 -4.09 4.11
C SER A 20 -15.21 -3.61 4.21
N GLU A 21 -15.40 -2.34 4.56
CA GLU A 21 -16.73 -1.72 4.63
C GLU A 21 -17.40 -1.62 3.25
N ALA A 22 -16.63 -1.22 2.21
CA ALA A 22 -17.17 -1.04 0.87
C ALA A 22 -17.57 -2.35 0.17
N LEU A 23 -16.92 -3.48 0.50
CA LEU A 23 -17.15 -4.78 -0.12
C LEU A 23 -17.89 -5.77 0.78
N ASP A 24 -18.19 -5.41 2.02
CA ASP A 24 -18.72 -6.31 3.05
C ASP A 24 -17.86 -7.58 3.22
N LEU A 25 -16.53 -7.40 3.23
CA LEU A 25 -15.55 -8.47 3.40
C LEU A 25 -14.77 -8.31 4.71
N PRO A 26 -14.53 -9.37 5.49
CA PRO A 26 -13.71 -9.29 6.67
C PRO A 26 -12.25 -8.97 6.32
N ALA A 27 -11.59 -8.11 7.11
CA ALA A 27 -10.19 -7.72 6.95
C ALA A 27 -9.34 -8.14 8.15
N TYR A 28 -8.19 -8.77 7.88
CA TYR A 28 -7.28 -9.29 8.91
C TYR A 28 -5.84 -8.81 8.71
N ASP A 29 -5.15 -8.52 9.79
CA ASP A 29 -3.69 -8.38 9.76
C ASP A 29 -3.06 -9.76 9.49
N LEU A 30 -2.08 -9.84 8.61
CA LEU A 30 -1.38 -11.08 8.27
C LEU A 30 -0.73 -11.78 9.48
N LYS A 31 -0.47 -11.04 10.56
CA LYS A 31 0.11 -11.59 11.80
C LYS A 31 -0.93 -12.33 12.65
N THR A 32 -2.19 -11.96 12.55
CA THR A 32 -3.28 -12.45 13.42
C THR A 32 -4.42 -13.12 12.66
N VAL A 33 -4.29 -13.25 11.34
CA VAL A 33 -5.29 -13.92 10.51
C VAL A 33 -5.51 -15.37 10.97
N PRO A 34 -6.77 -15.81 11.16
CA PRO A 34 -7.07 -17.18 11.61
C PRO A 34 -6.54 -18.24 10.65
N PRO A 35 -5.90 -19.32 11.16
CA PRO A 35 -5.43 -20.42 10.32
C PRO A 35 -6.54 -21.14 9.54
N THR A 36 -7.78 -21.03 10.00
CA THR A 36 -8.96 -21.60 9.31
C THR A 36 -9.22 -20.99 7.94
N LEU A 37 -8.59 -19.85 7.62
CA LEU A 37 -8.68 -19.19 6.34
C LEU A 37 -7.55 -19.60 5.36
N ASP A 38 -6.62 -20.45 5.78
CA ASP A 38 -5.53 -20.93 4.92
C ASP A 38 -6.11 -21.64 3.68
N GLY A 39 -5.56 -21.33 2.50
CA GLY A 39 -6.04 -21.85 1.21
C GLY A 39 -7.23 -21.13 0.59
N LEU A 40 -7.89 -20.22 1.31
CA LEU A 40 -9.02 -19.46 0.79
C LEU A 40 -8.56 -18.28 -0.05
N GLU A 41 -9.50 -17.69 -0.83
CA GLU A 41 -9.26 -16.55 -1.69
C GLU A 41 -9.16 -15.25 -0.90
N ALA A 42 -8.15 -14.44 -1.21
CA ALA A 42 -7.91 -13.18 -0.52
C ALA A 42 -7.48 -12.05 -1.47
N ILE A 43 -7.87 -10.82 -1.12
CA ILE A 43 -7.25 -9.58 -1.57
C ILE A 43 -6.09 -9.29 -0.61
N TYR A 44 -4.89 -9.12 -1.15
CA TYR A 44 -3.72 -8.79 -0.34
C TYR A 44 -3.41 -7.30 -0.42
N MET A 45 -3.25 -6.63 0.72
CA MET A 45 -2.86 -5.23 0.81
C MET A 45 -1.58 -5.09 1.64
N GLY A 46 -0.53 -4.49 1.08
CA GLY A 46 0.74 -4.33 1.79
C GLY A 46 1.39 -2.98 1.56
N TRP A 47 2.07 -2.47 2.59
CA TRP A 47 2.89 -1.28 2.43
C TRP A 47 4.15 -1.57 1.62
N LEU A 48 4.68 -0.54 0.96
CA LEU A 48 5.86 -0.68 0.11
C LEU A 48 7.15 -0.42 0.87
N MET A 49 8.11 -1.31 0.71
CA MET A 49 9.50 -1.12 1.11
C MET A 49 10.42 -1.40 -0.08
N ALA A 50 11.18 -0.40 -0.51
CA ALA A 50 12.03 -0.47 -1.70
C ALA A 50 11.28 -0.98 -2.95
N GLY A 51 10.02 -0.60 -3.10
CA GLY A 51 9.12 -0.97 -4.19
C GLY A 51 8.52 -2.38 -4.10
N SER A 52 8.88 -3.17 -3.10
CA SER A 52 8.28 -4.48 -2.85
C SER A 52 7.11 -4.38 -1.88
N VAL A 53 6.03 -5.13 -2.12
CA VAL A 53 4.87 -5.21 -1.23
C VAL A 53 5.19 -6.14 -0.06
N VAL A 54 5.38 -5.55 1.12
CA VAL A 54 5.82 -6.28 2.32
C VAL A 54 4.78 -7.31 2.74
N GLY A 55 5.24 -8.54 2.98
CA GLY A 55 4.40 -9.65 3.43
C GLY A 55 3.72 -10.45 2.31
N TYR A 56 3.73 -9.97 1.06
CA TYR A 56 3.09 -10.65 -0.07
C TYR A 56 3.54 -12.10 -0.22
N ALA A 57 4.84 -12.37 -0.25
CA ALA A 57 5.35 -13.73 -0.42
C ALA A 57 4.90 -14.70 0.69
N LYS A 58 4.70 -14.19 1.92
CA LYS A 58 4.15 -14.97 3.03
C LYS A 58 2.65 -15.22 2.84
N ALA A 59 1.90 -14.20 2.42
CA ALA A 59 0.46 -14.32 2.16
C ALA A 59 0.18 -15.27 1.00
N ALA A 60 0.94 -15.17 -0.11
CA ALA A 60 0.78 -16.03 -1.29
C ALA A 60 1.08 -17.51 -1.03
N LYS A 61 1.84 -17.85 0.04
CA LYS A 61 2.03 -19.24 0.47
C LYS A 61 0.85 -19.78 1.27
N LYS A 62 0.04 -18.90 1.86
CA LYS A 62 -1.08 -19.29 2.72
C LYS A 62 -2.42 -19.20 2.02
N PHE A 63 -2.60 -18.24 1.13
CA PHE A 63 -3.88 -17.89 0.54
C PHE A 63 -3.82 -17.88 -0.99
N ARG A 64 -4.96 -18.07 -1.62
CA ARG A 64 -5.12 -17.84 -3.06
C ARG A 64 -5.32 -16.34 -3.30
N ILE A 65 -4.24 -15.64 -3.59
CA ILE A 65 -4.30 -14.19 -3.82
C ILE A 65 -4.97 -13.91 -5.16
N ARG A 66 -6.06 -13.15 -5.13
CA ARG A 66 -6.85 -12.75 -6.30
C ARG A 66 -6.55 -11.32 -6.76
N CYS A 67 -6.01 -10.50 -5.87
CA CYS A 67 -5.64 -9.12 -6.14
C CYS A 67 -4.53 -8.70 -5.19
N VAL A 68 -3.59 -7.87 -5.65
CA VAL A 68 -2.55 -7.27 -4.83
C VAL A 68 -2.68 -5.76 -4.86
N VAL A 69 -2.67 -5.14 -3.68
CA VAL A 69 -2.68 -3.69 -3.51
C VAL A 69 -1.41 -3.25 -2.78
N GLY A 70 -0.55 -2.50 -3.46
CA GLY A 70 0.62 -1.88 -2.87
C GLY A 70 0.29 -0.46 -2.38
N VAL A 71 0.64 -0.15 -1.13
CA VAL A 71 0.42 1.19 -0.55
C VAL A 71 1.76 1.87 -0.29
N GLY A 72 2.02 2.99 -0.96
CA GLY A 72 3.30 3.70 -0.89
C GLY A 72 3.16 5.21 -0.69
N MET A 73 4.28 5.92 -0.78
CA MET A 73 4.34 7.38 -0.58
C MET A 73 4.32 8.18 -1.88
N THR A 74 4.73 7.56 -2.98
CA THR A 74 4.82 8.21 -4.31
C THR A 74 3.42 8.48 -4.85
N PRO A 75 3.20 9.56 -5.62
CA PRO A 75 1.94 9.78 -6.32
C PRO A 75 1.57 8.59 -7.22
N GLU A 76 0.28 8.33 -7.34
CA GLU A 76 -0.24 7.27 -8.22
C GLU A 76 0.07 7.56 -9.68
N SER A 77 0.56 6.53 -10.38
CA SER A 77 0.76 6.54 -11.83
C SER A 77 0.72 5.12 -12.39
N ALA A 78 0.52 4.99 -13.70
CA ALA A 78 0.61 3.71 -14.39
C ALA A 78 2.00 3.09 -14.26
N GLU A 79 3.06 3.91 -14.40
CA GLU A 79 4.45 3.51 -14.23
C GLU A 79 4.71 2.94 -12.83
N GLN A 80 4.22 3.63 -11.78
CA GLN A 80 4.36 3.17 -10.40
C GLN A 80 3.67 1.82 -10.17
N THR A 81 2.49 1.63 -10.77
CA THR A 81 1.75 0.37 -10.69
C THR A 81 2.50 -0.76 -11.40
N GLU A 82 3.05 -0.50 -12.58
CA GLU A 82 3.87 -1.48 -13.32
C GLU A 82 5.14 -1.86 -12.56
N ASP A 83 5.82 -0.90 -11.95
CA ASP A 83 7.03 -1.16 -11.18
C ASP A 83 6.76 -2.02 -9.96
N VAL A 84 5.64 -1.80 -9.28
CA VAL A 84 5.18 -2.66 -8.19
C VAL A 84 4.85 -4.06 -8.72
N ALA A 85 4.14 -4.17 -9.83
CA ALA A 85 3.79 -5.47 -10.44
C ALA A 85 5.04 -6.27 -10.86
N LYS A 86 6.03 -5.61 -11.48
CA LYS A 86 7.32 -6.23 -11.86
C LYS A 86 8.08 -6.80 -10.65
N LYS A 87 7.99 -6.14 -9.49
CA LYS A 87 8.66 -6.59 -8.25
C LYS A 87 7.88 -7.64 -7.49
N VAL A 88 6.57 -7.51 -7.42
CA VAL A 88 5.68 -8.47 -6.75
C VAL A 88 5.62 -9.80 -7.49
N ARG A 89 5.59 -9.75 -8.84
CA ARG A 89 5.44 -10.91 -9.72
C ARG A 89 4.27 -11.82 -9.27
N PRO A 90 3.05 -11.30 -9.26
CA PRO A 90 1.89 -12.08 -8.87
C PRO A 90 1.65 -13.23 -9.85
N GLY A 91 0.84 -14.19 -9.46
CA GLY A 91 0.39 -15.26 -10.36
C GLY A 91 -0.30 -14.72 -11.62
N ALA A 92 -0.35 -15.51 -12.68
CA ALA A 92 -0.99 -15.12 -13.93
C ALA A 92 -2.46 -14.70 -13.69
N GLY A 93 -2.85 -13.56 -14.28
CA GLY A 93 -4.20 -13.02 -14.15
C GLY A 93 -4.52 -12.32 -12.82
N VAL A 94 -3.56 -12.21 -11.90
CA VAL A 94 -3.74 -11.47 -10.63
C VAL A 94 -3.41 -9.99 -10.85
N PRO A 95 -4.39 -9.07 -10.78
CA PRO A 95 -4.13 -7.65 -10.95
C PRO A 95 -3.35 -7.08 -9.78
N VAL A 96 -2.57 -6.04 -10.09
CA VAL A 96 -1.86 -5.23 -9.11
C VAL A 96 -2.37 -3.81 -9.18
N PHE A 97 -2.68 -3.24 -8.03
CA PHE A 97 -3.02 -1.83 -7.86
C PHE A 97 -1.99 -1.16 -6.96
N TYR A 98 -1.75 0.09 -7.24
CA TYR A 98 -0.95 0.94 -6.38
C TYR A 98 -1.81 2.10 -5.85
N LEU A 99 -1.74 2.35 -4.56
CA LEU A 99 -2.43 3.45 -3.90
C LEU A 99 -1.42 4.33 -3.16
N GLN A 100 -1.56 5.63 -3.29
CA GLN A 100 -0.80 6.55 -2.46
C GLN A 100 -1.41 6.58 -1.06
N GLY A 101 -0.61 6.32 -0.05
CA GLY A 101 -1.02 6.29 1.35
C GLY A 101 -0.56 7.53 2.11
N GLY A 102 0.38 7.32 3.01
CA GLY A 102 0.93 8.37 3.83
C GLY A 102 2.25 7.95 4.46
N TYR A 103 2.84 8.86 5.19
CA TYR A 103 4.08 8.65 5.89
C TYR A 103 4.08 9.40 7.23
N ASP A 104 4.47 8.73 8.27
CA ASP A 104 4.66 9.32 9.59
C ASP A 104 5.95 8.75 10.21
N PHE A 105 6.99 9.58 10.21
CA PHE A 105 8.30 9.20 10.72
C PHE A 105 8.24 8.75 12.19
N ASN A 106 7.36 9.36 12.98
CA ASN A 106 7.27 9.07 14.42
C ASN A 106 6.73 7.67 14.70
N LYS A 107 5.89 7.16 13.81
CA LYS A 107 5.31 5.80 13.90
C LYS A 107 6.22 4.69 13.39
N LEU A 108 7.36 5.03 12.78
CA LEU A 108 8.32 4.03 12.31
C LEU A 108 9.05 3.36 13.48
N GLY A 109 9.33 2.07 13.34
CA GLY A 109 10.28 1.37 14.21
C GLY A 109 11.71 1.84 13.98
N ALA A 110 12.61 1.59 14.95
CA ALA A 110 13.98 2.11 14.95
C ALA A 110 14.77 1.82 13.66
N MET A 111 14.69 0.61 13.14
CA MET A 111 15.36 0.21 11.90
C MET A 111 14.85 1.02 10.69
N HIS A 112 13.53 1.17 10.55
CA HIS A 112 12.95 1.95 9.45
C HIS A 112 13.25 3.44 9.59
N LYS A 113 13.31 3.97 10.81
CA LYS A 113 13.77 5.34 11.07
C LYS A 113 15.19 5.58 10.56
N MET A 114 16.09 4.65 10.82
CA MET A 114 17.48 4.73 10.36
C MET A 114 17.54 4.69 8.82
N MET A 115 16.82 3.78 8.18
CA MET A 115 16.75 3.69 6.71
C MET A 115 16.18 4.98 6.10
N MET A 116 15.09 5.51 6.66
CA MET A 116 14.48 6.74 6.15
C MET A 116 15.39 7.96 6.34
N LYS A 117 16.12 8.07 7.45
CA LYS A 117 17.13 9.13 7.61
C LYS A 117 18.18 9.09 6.51
N ALA A 118 18.60 7.91 6.08
CA ALA A 118 19.59 7.75 5.01
C ALA A 118 19.05 8.15 3.63
N VAL A 119 17.78 7.87 3.31
CA VAL A 119 17.22 8.14 1.97
C VAL A 119 16.51 9.50 1.86
N THR A 120 16.06 10.08 2.96
CA THR A 120 15.35 11.37 2.99
C THR A 120 16.07 12.48 2.24
N PRO A 121 17.41 12.69 2.40
CA PRO A 121 18.12 13.73 1.66
C PRO A 121 18.01 13.58 0.14
N SER A 122 18.06 12.33 -0.36
CA SER A 122 17.90 12.05 -1.81
C SER A 122 16.48 12.33 -2.30
N ILE A 123 15.47 12.09 -1.47
CA ILE A 123 14.09 12.41 -1.81
C ILE A 123 13.90 13.93 -1.85
N LEU A 124 14.41 14.66 -0.86
CA LEU A 124 14.27 16.11 -0.77
C LEU A 124 14.99 16.85 -1.89
N LYS A 125 16.11 16.33 -2.41
CA LYS A 125 16.79 16.88 -3.60
C LYS A 125 15.88 17.03 -4.82
N ARG A 126 14.82 16.24 -4.93
CA ARG A 126 13.85 16.32 -6.04
C ARG A 126 13.03 17.62 -6.00
N PHE A 127 13.09 18.33 -4.89
CA PHE A 127 12.40 19.58 -4.65
C PHE A 127 13.34 20.80 -4.69
N ASP A 128 14.66 20.59 -4.95
CA ASP A 128 15.61 21.67 -5.11
C ASP A 128 15.19 22.57 -6.28
N GLY A 129 15.24 23.89 -6.07
CA GLY A 129 14.83 24.88 -7.07
C GLY A 129 13.33 25.13 -7.17
N LYS A 130 12.47 24.36 -6.48
CA LYS A 130 11.03 24.65 -6.39
C LYS A 130 10.75 25.73 -5.34
N SER A 131 9.74 26.55 -5.59
CA SER A 131 9.23 27.50 -4.59
C SER A 131 8.62 26.77 -3.38
N GLU A 132 8.50 27.44 -2.24
CA GLU A 132 7.86 26.85 -1.05
C GLU A 132 6.40 26.48 -1.32
N ALA A 133 5.68 27.27 -2.13
CA ALA A 133 4.31 26.94 -2.51
C ALA A 133 4.21 25.65 -3.33
N GLU A 134 5.14 25.44 -4.27
CA GLU A 134 5.20 24.20 -5.07
C GLU A 134 5.59 22.98 -4.22
N LYS A 135 6.50 23.15 -3.27
CA LYS A 135 6.87 22.11 -2.31
C LYS A 135 5.69 21.72 -1.44
N GLU A 136 5.01 22.69 -0.86
CA GLU A 136 3.86 22.48 0.02
C GLU A 136 2.65 21.90 -0.72
N ALA A 137 2.50 22.15 -2.02
CA ALA A 137 1.47 21.53 -2.85
C ALA A 137 1.71 20.03 -3.09
N ASP A 138 2.97 19.56 -3.00
CA ASP A 138 3.31 18.15 -3.25
C ASP A 138 3.08 17.28 -1.99
N PRO A 139 2.19 16.27 -2.05
CA PRO A 139 1.94 15.39 -0.92
C PRO A 139 3.19 14.67 -0.41
N THR A 140 4.12 14.29 -1.32
CA THR A 140 5.35 13.58 -0.93
C THR A 140 6.25 14.47 -0.09
N TYR A 141 6.36 15.76 -0.43
CA TYR A 141 7.12 16.72 0.37
C TYR A 141 6.53 16.86 1.78
N ARG A 142 5.21 17.05 1.88
CA ARG A 142 4.54 17.16 3.17
C ARG A 142 4.68 15.88 4.00
N MET A 143 4.56 14.70 3.37
CA MET A 143 4.78 13.41 4.03
C MET A 143 6.16 13.32 4.66
N ILE A 144 7.21 13.67 3.90
CA ILE A 144 8.62 13.55 4.34
C ILE A 144 8.97 14.55 5.42
N THR A 145 8.46 15.79 5.33
CA THR A 145 8.86 16.88 6.21
C THR A 145 8.09 16.93 7.53
N ARG A 146 6.81 16.61 7.52
CA ARG A 146 5.95 16.77 8.71
C ARG A 146 5.03 15.57 9.01
N GLY A 147 5.04 14.58 8.16
CA GLY A 147 4.07 13.49 8.24
C GLY A 147 2.70 13.92 7.69
N ASP A 148 2.25 13.27 6.64
CA ASP A 148 0.97 13.56 5.99
C ASP A 148 0.36 12.27 5.43
N SER A 149 -0.92 12.31 5.08
CA SER A 149 -1.66 11.20 4.51
C SER A 149 -2.62 11.70 3.45
N VAL A 150 -2.70 10.96 2.35
CA VAL A 150 -3.70 11.16 1.30
C VAL A 150 -4.64 9.95 1.18
N VAL A 151 -4.72 9.15 2.23
CA VAL A 151 -5.66 8.01 2.30
C VAL A 151 -7.08 8.52 2.15
N SER A 152 -7.81 7.99 1.17
CA SER A 152 -9.21 8.32 0.95
C SER A 152 -9.94 7.14 0.30
N ALA A 153 -11.27 7.10 0.47
CA ALA A 153 -12.11 6.04 -0.09
C ALA A 153 -12.14 6.07 -1.64
N GLU A 154 -12.05 7.27 -2.24
CA GLU A 154 -12.07 7.45 -3.70
C GLU A 154 -10.91 6.70 -4.37
N ARG A 155 -9.75 6.60 -3.71
CA ARG A 155 -8.59 5.89 -4.25
C ARG A 155 -8.80 4.38 -4.34
N LEU A 156 -9.77 3.83 -3.60
CA LEU A 156 -10.12 2.41 -3.66
C LEU A 156 -11.00 2.04 -4.86
N GLU A 157 -11.54 3.03 -5.56
CA GLU A 157 -12.48 2.82 -6.68
C GLU A 157 -11.98 1.79 -7.73
N PRO A 158 -10.71 1.80 -8.18
CA PRO A 158 -10.22 0.80 -9.13
C PRO A 158 -10.28 -0.63 -8.58
N VAL A 159 -9.99 -0.81 -7.28
CA VAL A 159 -10.03 -2.11 -6.61
C VAL A 159 -11.47 -2.59 -6.44
N ILE A 160 -12.37 -1.69 -6.06
CA ILE A 160 -13.81 -1.97 -5.90
C ILE A 160 -14.42 -2.39 -7.23
N ARG A 161 -14.16 -1.64 -8.32
CA ARG A 161 -14.64 -2.00 -9.67
C ARG A 161 -14.12 -3.36 -10.13
N TRP A 162 -12.84 -3.65 -9.89
CA TRP A 162 -12.28 -4.95 -10.21
C TRP A 162 -13.03 -6.06 -9.48
N TYR A 163 -13.23 -5.92 -8.16
CA TYR A 163 -13.93 -6.91 -7.36
C TYR A 163 -15.36 -7.15 -7.87
N GLN A 164 -16.13 -6.09 -8.10
CA GLN A 164 -17.50 -6.16 -8.62
C GLN A 164 -17.59 -6.82 -10.00
N ALA A 165 -16.55 -6.67 -10.82
CA ALA A 165 -16.50 -7.33 -12.15
C ALA A 165 -16.10 -8.80 -12.04
N ALA A 166 -15.33 -9.19 -11.04
CA ALA A 166 -14.86 -10.57 -10.82
C ALA A 166 -15.90 -11.48 -10.14
N GLU A 167 -16.89 -10.89 -9.45
CA GLU A 167 -17.99 -11.61 -8.78
C GLU A 167 -19.22 -11.82 -9.65
N LYS A 168 -19.22 -11.28 -10.88
CA LYS A 168 -20.26 -11.50 -11.91
C LYS A 168 -19.94 -12.70 -12.77
#